data_4aa9816a1571f42281a785864fb47268
#
_entry.id   4aa9816a1571f42281a785864fb47268
#
_cell.length_a   1.000
_cell.length_b   1.000
_cell.length_c   1.000
_cell.angle_alpha   90.00
_cell.angle_beta   90.00
_cell.angle_gamma   90.00
#
_symmetry.space_group_name_H-M   'P 1'
#
loop_
_entity.id
_entity.type
_entity.pdbx_description
1 polymer ?
#
loop_
_entity_poly.entity_id
_entity_poly.type
_entity_poly.pdbx_seq_one_letter_code
_entity_poly.pdbx_strand_id
1 'polypeptide(L)'
;MKALLPWGMMLTALPSLAGAVFGPGVCYDVGKGSYSADARVKDTPDTVLCWAASSSNLIQYWQDTYLKPHAQPNTPNGMNAKVYGEPQGTRYLNVYEQFLKSSTGDSGGFQADALNWWFKNAPMKELGGKEAYYSIFDAQPAAAEARSYLMEEPTLVQFREMLEKAFRFKGQAAGLYVWQINRKERPGTMPSKSRFHAITCWGYETNASGEPSALYLSDSDDRTFGVFMVHVDRREIHDPFSGMSYPSIVFYTDDDVDGYQPGEYEPNLHSACAVLTPESVAKPRSKPNATPAEAAQKNTLLPAGAKLGSDLLVGNGENSVLLHAEKLKLDATLRISGGSLASVDALSARQVQNDGKLYLHGGANAPGNVQNKGYLECVGADSITLQGCDNSGRLALRGNKAANVKGGDFRNSGTLLLCGKAGISFDKAALDSTSGTILLGQDANGCTPTELRFTDAEGRTLSVTSAPNAVGELHNVRITPTSIEGNGSNAVLRHVKISGNPKLVNVQLEP
;
A
#
# COMPACT_ATOMS: atom_id res chain seq x y z
N MET A 1 54.40 3.98 -29.36
CA MET A 1 53.08 4.46 -28.95
C MET A 1 52.13 3.28 -28.94
N LYS A 2 51.82 2.74 -27.75
CA LYS A 2 50.84 1.69 -27.58
C LYS A 2 49.56 2.34 -27.06
N ALA A 3 48.51 2.27 -27.87
CA ALA A 3 47.21 2.78 -27.52
C ALA A 3 46.60 1.89 -26.43
N LEU A 4 46.31 2.47 -25.28
CA LEU A 4 45.49 1.87 -24.22
C LEU A 4 44.01 2.04 -24.61
N LEU A 5 43.35 0.94 -24.92
CA LEU A 5 41.89 0.85 -25.04
C LEU A 5 41.27 0.97 -23.65
N PRO A 6 40.23 1.80 -23.46
CA PRO A 6 39.52 1.85 -22.21
C PRO A 6 38.65 0.59 -22.05
N TRP A 7 38.82 -0.11 -20.97
CA TRP A 7 37.91 -1.18 -20.53
C TRP A 7 36.56 -0.55 -20.18
N GLY A 8 35.64 -0.58 -21.12
CA GLY A 8 34.24 -0.36 -20.85
C GLY A 8 33.74 -1.57 -20.04
N MET A 9 33.50 -1.38 -18.75
CA MET A 9 32.67 -2.30 -18.00
C MET A 9 31.28 -2.35 -18.65
N MET A 10 31.04 -3.37 -19.46
CA MET A 10 29.69 -3.82 -19.77
C MET A 10 29.08 -4.26 -18.44
N LEU A 11 28.31 -3.37 -17.82
CA LEU A 11 27.29 -3.77 -16.87
C LEU A 11 26.30 -4.64 -17.67
N THR A 12 26.50 -5.95 -17.64
CA THR A 12 25.47 -6.88 -18.03
C THR A 12 24.32 -6.66 -17.08
N ALA A 13 23.28 -5.99 -17.54
CA ALA A 13 22.02 -5.93 -16.83
C ALA A 13 21.56 -7.37 -16.59
N LEU A 14 21.67 -7.81 -15.35
CA LEU A 14 21.04 -9.05 -14.94
C LEU A 14 19.55 -8.91 -15.25
N PRO A 15 18.89 -9.92 -15.82
CA PRO A 15 17.47 -9.86 -16.01
C PRO A 15 16.82 -9.55 -14.66
N SER A 16 16.12 -8.42 -14.56
CA SER A 16 15.38 -8.07 -13.38
C SER A 16 14.22 -9.05 -13.26
N LEU A 17 14.33 -10.01 -12.39
CA LEU A 17 13.22 -10.84 -11.99
C LEU A 17 12.20 -9.92 -11.29
N ALA A 18 10.94 -10.05 -11.65
CA ALA A 18 9.85 -9.48 -10.87
C ALA A 18 10.05 -9.85 -9.39
N GLY A 19 9.88 -8.92 -8.49
CA GLY A 19 10.10 -9.18 -7.08
C GLY A 19 9.93 -7.95 -6.20
N ALA A 20 9.83 -8.19 -4.91
CA ALA A 20 9.68 -7.15 -3.91
C ALA A 20 11.01 -6.74 -3.28
N VAL A 21 11.12 -5.45 -2.97
CA VAL A 21 12.27 -4.83 -2.33
C VAL A 21 11.78 -4.01 -1.14
N PHE A 22 12.13 -4.42 0.08
CA PHE A 22 11.85 -3.70 1.32
C PHE A 22 12.90 -3.99 2.39
N GLY A 23 12.96 -3.15 3.42
CA GLY A 23 13.86 -3.33 4.54
C GLY A 23 13.34 -4.34 5.57
N PRO A 24 14.22 -4.97 6.36
CA PRO A 24 13.82 -5.75 7.53
C PRO A 24 13.30 -4.83 8.63
N GLY A 25 12.62 -5.36 9.64
CA GLY A 25 12.09 -4.59 10.75
C GLY A 25 10.60 -4.38 10.65
N VAL A 26 10.10 -3.32 11.24
CA VAL A 26 8.68 -2.94 11.20
C VAL A 26 8.48 -1.67 10.41
N CYS A 27 7.27 -1.43 9.93
CA CYS A 27 6.89 -0.17 9.32
C CYS A 27 6.27 0.75 10.37
N TYR A 28 6.65 2.02 10.36
CA TYR A 28 6.08 3.04 11.23
C TYR A 28 5.00 3.80 10.48
N ASP A 29 3.98 4.22 11.23
CA ASP A 29 2.85 4.94 10.68
C ASP A 29 2.37 5.97 11.71
N VAL A 30 3.09 7.08 11.79
CA VAL A 30 2.75 8.19 12.67
C VAL A 30 1.54 8.91 12.11
N GLY A 31 0.43 8.87 12.87
CA GLY A 31 -0.77 9.65 12.54
C GLY A 31 -0.69 11.06 13.10
N LYS A 32 -1.15 12.05 12.34
CA LYS A 32 -1.34 13.42 12.80
C LYS A 32 -2.61 13.55 13.67
N GLY A 33 -2.73 14.63 14.44
CA GLY A 33 -3.73 14.82 15.47
C GLY A 33 -5.17 14.51 15.06
N SER A 34 -5.63 15.01 13.92
CA SER A 34 -6.98 14.75 13.42
C SER A 34 -7.24 13.31 12.96
N TYR A 35 -6.18 12.58 12.63
CA TYR A 35 -6.23 11.21 12.11
C TYR A 35 -5.76 10.18 13.13
N SER A 36 -5.01 10.61 14.14
CA SER A 36 -4.49 9.71 15.16
C SER A 36 -5.53 9.36 16.21
N ALA A 37 -5.60 8.08 16.56
CA ALA A 37 -6.33 7.62 17.75
C ALA A 37 -5.52 7.82 19.04
N ASP A 38 -4.24 8.23 18.95
CA ASP A 38 -3.37 8.42 20.09
C ASP A 38 -3.67 9.73 20.82
N ALA A 39 -4.06 9.63 22.09
CA ALA A 39 -4.41 10.79 22.91
C ALA A 39 -3.27 11.81 23.08
N ARG A 40 -2.01 11.42 22.84
CA ARG A 40 -0.83 12.31 22.97
C ARG A 40 -0.72 13.31 21.82
N VAL A 41 -1.27 12.99 20.67
CA VAL A 41 -1.26 13.84 19.48
C VAL A 41 -2.66 14.29 19.04
N LYS A 42 -3.69 13.71 19.66
CA LYS A 42 -5.08 14.10 19.37
C LYS A 42 -5.26 15.60 19.67
N ASP A 43 -5.94 16.27 18.75
CA ASP A 43 -6.20 17.72 18.82
C ASP A 43 -4.95 18.61 18.76
N THR A 44 -3.79 18.07 18.38
CA THR A 44 -2.60 18.88 18.09
C THR A 44 -2.81 19.67 16.80
N PRO A 45 -2.43 20.96 16.73
CA PRO A 45 -2.50 21.74 15.48
C PRO A 45 -1.32 21.36 14.57
N ASP A 46 -1.43 20.20 13.94
CA ASP A 46 -0.40 19.59 13.08
C ASP A 46 -0.90 19.25 11.68
N THR A 47 -1.94 19.94 11.22
CA THR A 47 -2.63 19.62 9.97
C THR A 47 -1.71 19.58 8.75
N VAL A 48 -0.67 20.42 8.71
CA VAL A 48 0.29 20.49 7.60
C VAL A 48 1.67 19.89 7.92
N LEU A 49 1.77 19.11 9.01
CA LEU A 49 3.02 18.46 9.43
C LEU A 49 3.23 17.04 8.86
N CYS A 50 2.63 16.71 7.72
CA CYS A 50 2.86 15.42 7.06
C CYS A 50 4.36 15.15 6.78
N TRP A 51 5.12 16.20 6.45
CA TRP A 51 6.58 16.12 6.27
C TRP A 51 7.30 15.69 7.55
N ALA A 52 6.86 16.17 8.71
CA ALA A 52 7.45 15.81 10.00
C ALA A 52 7.10 14.37 10.40
N ALA A 53 5.84 13.96 10.21
CA ALA A 53 5.39 12.60 10.47
C ALA A 53 6.15 11.57 9.61
N SER A 54 6.20 11.80 8.30
CA SER A 54 6.92 10.95 7.37
C SER A 54 8.44 10.91 7.66
N SER A 55 9.07 12.07 7.94
CA SER A 55 10.49 12.11 8.32
C SER A 55 10.76 11.38 9.63
N SER A 56 9.84 11.43 10.58
CA SER A 56 9.96 10.70 11.84
C SER A 56 9.98 9.20 11.63
N ASN A 57 9.14 8.69 10.72
CA ASN A 57 9.15 7.29 10.32
C ASN A 57 10.53 6.87 9.75
N LEU A 58 11.10 7.68 8.86
CA LEU A 58 12.42 7.43 8.26
C LEU A 58 13.54 7.43 9.29
N ILE A 59 13.53 8.42 10.18
CA ILE A 59 14.56 8.58 11.22
C ILE A 59 14.47 7.43 12.22
N GLN A 60 13.27 7.09 12.71
CA GLN A 60 13.10 5.99 13.65
C GLN A 60 13.56 4.67 13.05
N TYR A 61 13.15 4.39 11.80
CA TYR A 61 13.55 3.18 11.10
C TYR A 61 15.07 3.08 10.92
N TRP A 62 15.72 4.20 10.61
CA TRP A 62 17.18 4.29 10.53
C TRP A 62 17.82 4.04 11.91
N GLN A 63 17.30 4.64 12.96
CA GLN A 63 17.80 4.43 14.33
C GLN A 63 17.73 2.97 14.75
N ASP A 64 16.60 2.30 14.49
CA ASP A 64 16.41 0.90 14.85
C ASP A 64 17.33 -0.04 14.08
N THR A 65 17.59 0.28 12.82
CA THR A 65 18.32 -0.61 11.91
C THR A 65 19.83 -0.40 11.96
N TYR A 66 20.26 0.83 12.20
CA TYR A 66 21.69 1.19 12.18
C TYR A 66 22.22 1.63 13.53
N LEU A 67 21.53 2.52 14.22
CA LEU A 67 22.05 3.10 15.43
C LEU A 67 22.01 2.10 16.59
N LYS A 68 20.88 1.48 16.84
CA LYS A 68 20.69 0.53 17.94
C LYS A 68 21.65 -0.67 17.90
N PRO A 69 21.83 -1.35 16.76
CA PRO A 69 22.78 -2.45 16.68
C PRO A 69 24.26 -2.05 16.82
N HIS A 70 24.59 -0.77 16.58
CA HIS A 70 25.96 -0.26 16.62
C HIS A 70 26.26 0.59 17.83
N ALA A 71 25.24 0.90 18.66
CA ALA A 71 25.44 1.63 19.90
C ALA A 71 26.25 0.80 20.90
N GLN A 72 27.43 1.28 21.24
CA GLN A 72 28.21 0.71 22.33
C GLN A 72 27.59 1.13 23.67
N PRO A 73 27.49 0.25 24.66
CA PRO A 73 26.82 0.55 25.94
C PRO A 73 27.37 1.75 26.71
N ASN A 74 28.56 2.22 26.40
CA ASN A 74 29.29 3.27 27.12
C ASN A 74 29.79 4.40 26.19
N THR A 75 29.23 4.55 24.99
CA THR A 75 29.58 5.74 24.20
C THR A 75 28.98 6.99 24.85
N PRO A 76 29.72 8.13 24.88
CA PRO A 76 29.23 9.41 25.42
C PRO A 76 27.91 9.87 24.75
N ASN A 77 27.62 9.33 23.61
CA ASN A 77 26.42 9.50 22.80
C ASN A 77 25.49 8.30 22.89
N GLY A 78 25.58 7.53 23.98
CA GLY A 78 24.63 6.47 24.24
C GLY A 78 23.24 6.98 23.91
N MET A 79 22.51 6.28 23.05
CA MET A 79 21.23 6.72 22.53
C MET A 79 20.42 7.35 23.64
N ASN A 80 20.24 8.66 23.56
CA ASN A 80 19.46 9.34 24.55
C ASN A 80 18.05 8.73 24.50
N ALA A 81 17.64 8.06 25.56
CA ALA A 81 16.33 7.42 25.64
C ALA A 81 15.16 8.39 25.36
N LYS A 82 15.41 9.72 25.51
CA LYS A 82 14.43 10.75 25.14
C LYS A 82 14.32 10.96 23.64
N VAL A 83 15.39 10.74 22.88
CA VAL A 83 15.40 10.88 21.40
C VAL A 83 15.10 9.56 20.73
N TYR A 84 15.73 8.52 21.22
CA TYR A 84 15.57 7.19 20.71
C TYR A 84 14.28 6.55 21.20
N GLY A 85 13.97 6.64 22.48
CA GLY A 85 12.84 6.05 23.17
C GLY A 85 12.24 4.83 22.48
N GLU A 86 12.05 3.75 23.21
CA GLU A 86 11.32 2.62 22.61
C GLU A 86 9.98 3.15 22.07
N PRO A 87 9.69 3.03 20.76
CA PRO A 87 8.41 3.48 20.23
C PRO A 87 7.31 2.76 20.97
N GLN A 88 6.36 3.52 21.50
CA GLN A 88 5.18 2.93 22.12
C GLN A 88 4.19 2.52 21.01
N GLY A 89 4.56 1.46 20.28
CA GLY A 89 3.91 1.05 19.06
C GLY A 89 4.43 1.79 17.82
N THR A 90 3.84 1.51 16.67
CA THR A 90 4.27 2.08 15.38
C THR A 90 3.58 3.40 15.03
N ARG A 91 2.68 3.90 15.89
CA ARG A 91 1.83 5.07 15.62
C ARG A 91 2.31 6.36 16.28
N TYR A 92 3.19 6.28 17.28
CA TYR A 92 3.70 7.44 17.99
C TYR A 92 5.19 7.29 18.20
N LEU A 93 5.95 8.28 17.74
CA LEU A 93 7.39 8.30 17.81
C LEU A 93 7.89 9.51 18.59
N ASN A 94 8.86 9.31 19.47
CA ASN A 94 9.55 10.41 20.16
C ASN A 94 10.18 11.40 19.17
N VAL A 95 10.61 10.91 18.01
CA VAL A 95 11.12 11.77 16.93
C VAL A 95 10.06 12.76 16.48
N TYR A 96 8.82 12.31 16.29
CA TYR A 96 7.71 13.18 15.89
C TYR A 96 7.39 14.22 16.98
N GLU A 97 7.41 13.81 18.24
CA GLU A 97 7.24 14.73 19.38
C GLU A 97 8.29 15.85 19.38
N GLN A 98 9.53 15.58 18.97
CA GLN A 98 10.56 16.60 18.86
C GLN A 98 10.27 17.59 17.72
N PHE A 99 9.77 17.12 16.60
CA PHE A 99 9.32 18.02 15.53
C PHE A 99 8.16 18.90 15.98
N LEU A 100 7.17 18.36 16.69
CA LEU A 100 6.07 19.12 17.26
C LEU A 100 6.54 20.21 18.22
N LYS A 101 7.52 19.91 19.08
CA LYS A 101 8.09 20.88 20.05
C LYS A 101 8.96 21.94 19.39
N SER A 102 9.63 21.61 18.29
CA SER A 102 10.57 22.51 17.60
C SER A 102 9.91 23.30 16.48
N SER A 103 8.75 22.87 16.01
CA SER A 103 7.98 23.58 15.01
C SER A 103 7.31 24.80 15.63
N THR A 104 7.55 25.99 15.09
CA THR A 104 6.93 27.26 15.53
C THR A 104 5.49 27.42 15.05
N GLY A 105 4.76 26.35 14.90
CA GLY A 105 3.38 26.32 14.44
C GLY A 105 3.15 25.24 13.38
N ASP A 106 1.88 25.11 12.96
CA ASP A 106 1.45 24.22 11.90
C ASP A 106 1.84 24.81 10.55
N SER A 107 3.07 24.57 10.09
CA SER A 107 3.63 25.09 8.84
C SER A 107 4.07 23.98 7.92
N GLY A 108 3.82 24.14 6.61
CA GLY A 108 4.33 23.22 5.59
C GLY A 108 5.84 23.16 5.54
N GLY A 109 6.39 22.02 5.14
CA GLY A 109 7.83 21.79 5.02
C GLY A 109 8.15 20.64 4.09
N PHE A 110 9.45 20.41 3.88
CA PHE A 110 9.95 19.30 3.08
C PHE A 110 10.64 18.26 3.94
N GLN A 111 10.45 16.99 3.62
CA GLN A 111 11.11 15.86 4.30
C GLN A 111 12.64 16.01 4.28
N ALA A 112 13.20 16.43 3.15
CA ALA A 112 14.65 16.64 3.01
C ALA A 112 15.20 17.67 4.01
N ASP A 113 14.45 18.75 4.26
CA ASP A 113 14.82 19.77 5.23
C ASP A 113 14.72 19.25 6.66
N ALA A 114 13.68 18.47 6.95
CA ALA A 114 13.51 17.81 8.25
C ALA A 114 14.67 16.85 8.55
N LEU A 115 15.04 16.01 7.58
CA LEU A 115 16.17 15.09 7.71
C LEU A 115 17.48 15.86 7.91
N ASN A 116 17.73 16.93 7.12
CA ASN A 116 18.90 17.77 7.27
C ASN A 116 18.95 18.45 8.63
N TRP A 117 17.82 18.99 9.11
CA TRP A 117 17.72 19.59 10.43
C TRP A 117 18.06 18.58 11.52
N TRP A 118 17.45 17.39 11.48
CA TRP A 118 17.67 16.33 12.46
C TRP A 118 19.14 15.90 12.53
N PHE A 119 19.76 15.65 11.40
CA PHE A 119 21.11 15.12 11.35
C PHE A 119 22.21 16.19 11.47
N LYS A 120 22.00 17.43 11.05
CA LYS A 120 23.00 18.51 11.11
C LYS A 120 22.89 19.40 12.35
N ASN A 121 21.66 19.73 12.73
CA ASN A 121 21.42 20.71 13.78
C ASN A 121 20.82 20.07 15.01
N ALA A 122 20.87 18.77 15.09
CA ALA A 122 20.09 17.98 15.97
C ALA A 122 19.77 18.68 17.29
N PRO A 123 18.53 18.58 17.77
CA PRO A 123 18.15 18.99 19.12
C PRO A 123 18.88 18.16 20.19
N MET A 124 19.97 17.48 19.80
CA MET A 124 20.81 16.68 20.67
C MET A 124 21.39 17.49 21.82
N LYS A 125 21.70 18.77 21.63
CA LYS A 125 22.12 19.66 22.74
C LYS A 125 20.97 19.94 23.71
N GLU A 126 19.79 20.17 23.19
CA GLU A 126 18.58 20.44 24.00
C GLU A 126 18.10 19.17 24.71
N LEU A 127 18.38 17.99 24.14
CA LEU A 127 18.04 16.70 24.70
C LEU A 127 19.14 16.11 25.59
N GLY A 128 20.20 16.88 25.88
CA GLY A 128 21.30 16.49 26.76
C GLY A 128 22.40 15.66 26.10
N GLY A 129 22.42 15.57 24.79
CA GLY A 129 23.50 14.99 24.00
C GLY A 129 24.62 15.98 23.77
N LYS A 130 25.89 15.52 23.80
CA LYS A 130 27.05 16.40 23.64
C LYS A 130 27.45 16.62 22.18
N GLU A 131 27.05 15.75 21.27
CA GLU A 131 27.49 15.76 19.87
C GLU A 131 26.40 15.23 18.95
N ALA A 132 26.44 15.65 17.69
CA ALA A 132 25.55 15.15 16.64
C ALA A 132 25.79 13.65 16.36
N TYR A 133 24.83 12.96 15.78
CA TYR A 133 24.95 11.55 15.36
C TYR A 133 26.23 11.22 14.56
N TYR A 134 26.85 12.23 13.98
CA TYR A 134 28.06 12.12 13.15
C TYR A 134 29.30 11.62 13.89
N SER A 135 29.39 11.86 15.18
CA SER A 135 30.54 11.40 15.96
C SER A 135 30.52 9.92 16.28
N ILE A 136 29.38 9.26 16.07
CA ILE A 136 29.25 7.81 16.28
C ILE A 136 29.85 7.03 15.10
N PHE A 137 29.93 7.67 13.94
CA PHE A 137 30.49 7.09 12.71
C PHE A 137 31.68 7.94 12.29
N ASP A 138 32.87 7.35 12.14
CA ASP A 138 34.10 8.02 11.70
C ASP A 138 34.01 8.71 10.33
N ALA A 139 32.95 8.50 9.59
CA ALA A 139 32.63 9.20 8.36
C ALA A 139 31.34 9.99 8.55
N GLN A 140 31.34 11.25 8.12
CA GLN A 140 30.09 12.03 8.04
C GLN A 140 29.09 11.24 7.20
N PRO A 141 27.96 10.83 7.76
CA PRO A 141 27.01 10.08 6.99
C PRO A 141 26.54 10.94 5.83
N ALA A 142 26.54 10.39 4.63
CA ALA A 142 25.85 10.97 3.49
C ALA A 142 24.33 11.16 3.75
N ALA A 143 23.84 10.70 4.89
CA ALA A 143 22.56 11.05 5.48
C ALA A 143 22.31 12.56 5.59
N ALA A 144 23.39 13.37 5.65
CA ALA A 144 23.27 14.81 5.52
C ALA A 144 22.88 15.26 4.11
N GLU A 145 23.04 14.42 3.12
CA GLU A 145 22.56 14.62 1.77
C GLU A 145 21.22 13.88 1.60
N ALA A 146 20.20 14.32 2.33
CA ALA A 146 18.84 14.04 1.91
C ALA A 146 18.64 14.74 0.56
N ARG A 147 18.83 14.00 -0.51
CA ARG A 147 18.63 14.54 -1.85
C ARG A 147 17.15 14.53 -2.14
N SER A 148 16.58 15.70 -2.29
CA SER A 148 15.33 15.85 -2.99
C SER A 148 15.63 15.63 -4.48
N TYR A 149 15.09 14.58 -5.03
CA TYR A 149 15.14 14.35 -6.47
C TYR A 149 13.88 15.00 -7.05
N LEU A 150 14.00 16.26 -7.44
CA LEU A 150 13.02 16.87 -8.32
C LEU A 150 13.13 16.14 -9.67
N MET A 151 12.07 15.48 -10.02
CA MET A 151 11.99 14.77 -11.28
C MET A 151 11.07 15.56 -12.20
N GLU A 152 11.68 16.27 -13.15
CA GLU A 152 10.94 16.80 -14.29
C GLU A 152 10.63 15.63 -15.23
N GLU A 153 9.36 15.37 -15.49
CA GLU A 153 8.87 14.31 -16.39
C GLU A 153 9.49 12.91 -16.11
N PRO A 154 9.36 12.36 -14.90
CA PRO A 154 10.04 11.13 -14.53
C PRO A 154 9.61 9.95 -15.38
N THR A 155 10.56 9.15 -15.82
CA THR A 155 10.29 7.82 -16.38
C THR A 155 10.22 6.78 -15.27
N LEU A 156 9.56 5.64 -15.50
CA LEU A 156 9.57 4.53 -14.55
C LEU A 156 10.98 3.99 -14.28
N VAL A 157 11.88 4.08 -15.27
CA VAL A 157 13.28 3.70 -15.11
C VAL A 157 14.02 4.63 -14.13
N GLN A 158 13.85 5.95 -14.28
CA GLN A 158 14.45 6.93 -13.37
C GLN A 158 13.89 6.79 -11.95
N PHE A 159 12.58 6.53 -11.84
CA PHE A 159 11.95 6.27 -10.55
C PHE A 159 12.51 5.00 -9.91
N ARG A 160 12.68 3.92 -10.67
CA ARG A 160 13.35 2.71 -10.19
C ARG A 160 14.75 3.01 -9.68
N GLU A 161 15.57 3.72 -10.44
CA GLU A 161 16.95 4.06 -10.04
C GLU A 161 16.98 4.84 -8.72
N MET A 162 16.00 5.73 -8.52
CA MET A 162 15.85 6.45 -7.27
C MET A 162 15.48 5.52 -6.12
N LEU A 163 14.49 4.65 -6.31
CA LEU A 163 14.10 3.66 -5.31
C LEU A 163 15.28 2.70 -5.00
N GLU A 164 16.01 2.24 -6.01
CA GLU A 164 17.20 1.40 -5.82
C GLU A 164 18.26 2.10 -4.96
N LYS A 165 18.48 3.41 -5.16
CA LYS A 165 19.37 4.19 -4.30
C LYS A 165 18.88 4.27 -2.87
N ALA A 166 17.58 4.52 -2.66
CA ALA A 166 16.97 4.59 -1.34
C ALA A 166 17.03 3.24 -0.61
N PHE A 167 16.76 2.15 -1.32
CA PHE A 167 16.70 0.79 -0.75
C PHE A 167 17.96 -0.04 -0.96
N ARG A 168 19.04 0.56 -1.48
CA ARG A 168 20.29 -0.15 -1.82
C ARG A 168 20.89 -0.91 -0.64
N PHE A 169 20.78 -0.36 0.55
CA PHE A 169 21.36 -0.91 1.76
C PHE A 169 20.28 -1.39 2.72
N LYS A 170 20.64 -2.33 3.58
CA LYS A 170 19.75 -2.84 4.62
C LYS A 170 19.28 -1.69 5.52
N GLY A 171 17.99 -1.61 5.77
CA GLY A 171 17.42 -0.69 6.75
C GLY A 171 17.06 0.69 6.20
N GLN A 172 16.86 0.82 4.91
CA GLN A 172 16.39 2.08 4.34
C GLN A 172 14.90 2.06 4.01
N ALA A 173 14.33 3.23 4.00
CA ALA A 173 13.01 3.58 3.50
C ALA A 173 13.12 4.90 2.74
N ALA A 174 12.13 5.26 1.96
CA ALA A 174 12.11 6.51 1.20
C ALA A 174 10.99 7.41 1.67
N GLY A 175 11.23 8.72 1.70
CA GLY A 175 10.20 9.74 1.78
C GLY A 175 9.78 10.14 0.38
N LEU A 176 8.48 10.14 0.12
CA LEU A 176 7.93 10.62 -1.14
C LEU A 176 7.13 11.90 -0.87
N TYR A 177 7.31 12.86 -1.76
CA TYR A 177 6.50 14.08 -1.80
C TYR A 177 5.62 14.00 -3.02
N VAL A 178 4.32 13.94 -2.80
CA VAL A 178 3.32 13.75 -3.83
C VAL A 178 2.46 14.99 -3.98
N TRP A 179 2.04 15.27 -5.19
CA TRP A 179 1.02 16.27 -5.45
C TRP A 179 -0.30 15.55 -5.73
N GLN A 180 -1.28 15.76 -4.85
CA GLN A 180 -2.62 15.21 -4.98
C GLN A 180 -3.48 16.23 -5.74
N ILE A 181 -3.67 16.01 -7.05
CA ILE A 181 -4.49 16.87 -7.89
C ILE A 181 -5.96 16.47 -7.73
N ASN A 182 -6.81 17.43 -7.37
CA ASN A 182 -8.25 17.23 -7.35
C ASN A 182 -8.82 17.38 -8.77
N ARG A 183 -9.27 16.32 -9.38
CA ARG A 183 -9.84 16.31 -10.74
C ARG A 183 -11.15 17.09 -10.90
N LYS A 184 -11.84 17.39 -9.80
CA LYS A 184 -13.09 18.17 -9.83
C LYS A 184 -12.85 19.67 -9.80
N GLU A 185 -11.59 20.11 -9.65
CA GLU A 185 -11.26 21.53 -9.69
C GLU A 185 -11.36 22.09 -11.11
N ARG A 186 -11.89 23.31 -11.21
CA ARG A 186 -12.03 23.97 -12.51
C ARG A 186 -10.68 24.54 -12.96
N PRO A 187 -10.30 24.41 -14.24
CA PRO A 187 -9.11 25.05 -14.77
C PRO A 187 -9.06 26.53 -14.46
N GLY A 188 -7.89 27.02 -14.03
CA GLY A 188 -7.65 28.43 -13.74
C GLY A 188 -8.17 28.94 -12.39
N THR A 189 -8.69 28.07 -11.53
CA THR A 189 -9.01 28.44 -10.14
C THR A 189 -7.83 28.04 -9.23
N MET A 190 -7.53 28.85 -8.22
CA MET A 190 -6.62 28.44 -7.15
C MET A 190 -7.16 27.14 -6.55
N PRO A 191 -6.38 26.04 -6.46
CA PRO A 191 -6.90 24.81 -5.94
C PRO A 191 -7.17 24.95 -4.46
N SER A 192 -8.42 24.85 -4.14
CA SER A 192 -8.84 24.79 -2.75
C SER A 192 -8.63 23.42 -2.13
N LYS A 193 -8.37 22.39 -2.95
CA LYS A 193 -8.33 20.99 -2.54
C LYS A 193 -7.11 20.21 -3.03
N SER A 194 -6.43 20.65 -4.11
CA SER A 194 -5.15 20.04 -4.50
C SER A 194 -4.10 20.41 -3.49
N ARG A 195 -3.30 19.43 -3.07
CA ARG A 195 -2.32 19.61 -1.98
C ARG A 195 -1.04 18.84 -2.26
N PHE A 196 0.06 19.38 -1.77
CA PHE A 196 1.28 18.60 -1.59
C PHE A 196 1.18 17.78 -0.31
N HIS A 197 1.68 16.57 -0.37
CA HIS A 197 1.63 15.65 0.74
C HIS A 197 2.91 14.81 0.84
N ALA A 198 3.35 14.57 2.06
CA ALA A 198 4.57 13.80 2.35
C ALA A 198 4.19 12.46 2.97
N ILE A 199 4.67 11.37 2.37
CA ILE A 199 4.38 9.99 2.73
C ILE A 199 5.66 9.18 2.91
N THR A 200 5.57 8.04 3.58
CA THR A 200 6.70 7.12 3.77
C THR A 200 6.54 5.90 2.87
N CYS A 201 7.58 5.59 2.09
CA CYS A 201 7.67 4.39 1.28
C CYS A 201 8.57 3.36 1.98
N TRP A 202 8.01 2.19 2.27
CA TRP A 202 8.65 1.09 2.98
C TRP A 202 9.26 0.05 2.04
N GLY A 203 8.89 0.08 0.78
CA GLY A 203 9.36 -0.85 -0.22
C GLY A 203 8.62 -0.71 -1.53
N TYR A 204 9.00 -1.50 -2.51
CA TYR A 204 8.36 -1.50 -3.83
C TYR A 204 8.41 -2.90 -4.45
N GLU A 205 7.55 -3.11 -5.42
CA GLU A 205 7.58 -4.27 -6.32
C GLU A 205 7.95 -3.85 -7.73
N THR A 206 8.50 -4.77 -8.48
CA THR A 206 8.82 -4.58 -9.89
C THR A 206 8.04 -5.57 -10.76
N ASN A 207 7.64 -5.12 -11.94
CA ASN A 207 7.09 -5.99 -12.98
C ASN A 207 8.20 -6.86 -13.65
N ALA A 208 7.82 -7.68 -14.61
CA ALA A 208 8.76 -8.54 -15.35
C ALA A 208 9.82 -7.74 -16.13
N SER A 209 9.56 -6.48 -16.46
CA SER A 209 10.52 -5.56 -17.09
C SER A 209 11.46 -4.89 -16.08
N GLY A 210 11.24 -5.13 -14.78
CA GLY A 210 11.99 -4.52 -13.69
C GLY A 210 11.60 -3.09 -13.37
N GLU A 211 10.48 -2.61 -13.88
CA GLU A 211 9.95 -1.29 -13.56
C GLU A 211 9.10 -1.36 -12.29
N PRO A 212 9.07 -0.30 -11.46
CA PRO A 212 8.19 -0.24 -10.31
C PRO A 212 6.73 -0.42 -10.72
N SER A 213 6.05 -1.37 -10.11
CA SER A 213 4.64 -1.69 -10.35
C SER A 213 3.76 -1.44 -9.15
N ALA A 214 4.35 -1.46 -7.94
CA ALA A 214 3.66 -1.15 -6.71
C ALA A 214 4.61 -0.57 -5.66
N LEU A 215 4.07 0.20 -4.72
CA LEU A 215 4.77 0.73 -3.54
C LEU A 215 4.04 0.33 -2.28
N TYR A 216 4.79 0.08 -1.20
CA TYR A 216 4.29 -0.09 0.15
C TYR A 216 4.43 1.23 0.90
N LEU A 217 3.33 1.84 1.27
CA LEU A 217 3.27 3.19 1.83
C LEU A 217 2.65 3.20 3.23
N SER A 218 3.01 4.20 4.03
CA SER A 218 2.19 4.66 5.14
C SER A 218 1.95 6.17 5.04
N ASP A 219 0.78 6.62 5.47
CA ASP A 219 0.30 7.97 5.32
C ASP A 219 -0.25 8.51 6.64
N SER A 220 0.26 9.64 7.09
CA SER A 220 -0.15 10.27 8.35
C SER A 220 -1.55 10.88 8.32
N ASP A 221 -2.14 11.01 7.14
CA ASP A 221 -3.43 11.67 6.90
C ASP A 221 -4.56 10.67 6.63
N ASP A 222 -4.27 9.38 6.60
CA ASP A 222 -5.29 8.38 6.42
C ASP A 222 -5.94 7.97 7.76
N ARG A 223 -7.13 7.41 7.68
CA ARG A 223 -7.86 6.86 8.83
C ARG A 223 -7.52 5.40 9.08
N THR A 224 -6.86 4.78 8.14
CA THR A 224 -6.46 3.38 8.19
C THR A 224 -5.05 3.27 8.72
N PHE A 225 -4.91 2.60 9.84
CA PHE A 225 -3.59 2.35 10.40
C PHE A 225 -2.81 1.33 9.58
N GLY A 226 -1.52 1.61 9.40
CA GLY A 226 -0.54 0.65 8.92
C GLY A 226 -0.14 0.86 7.47
N VAL A 227 0.44 -0.16 6.89
CA VAL A 227 0.94 -0.14 5.54
C VAL A 227 -0.17 -0.49 4.56
N PHE A 228 -0.20 0.22 3.44
CA PHE A 228 -1.03 -0.09 2.29
C PHE A 228 -0.17 -0.16 1.03
N MET A 229 -0.73 -0.71 -0.03
CA MET A 229 -0.07 -0.80 -1.32
C MET A 229 -0.78 0.09 -2.34
N VAL A 230 0.02 0.80 -3.12
CA VAL A 230 -0.48 1.51 -4.29
C VAL A 230 0.14 0.93 -5.55
N HIS A 231 -0.64 0.90 -6.62
CA HIS A 231 -0.13 0.60 -7.95
C HIS A 231 0.57 1.82 -8.52
N VAL A 232 1.61 1.57 -9.29
CA VAL A 232 2.41 2.61 -9.96
C VAL A 232 2.14 2.54 -11.45
N ASP A 233 1.85 3.70 -12.03
CA ASP A 233 1.66 3.82 -13.47
C ASP A 233 2.29 5.14 -13.97
N ARG A 234 2.52 5.26 -15.27
CA ARG A 234 2.93 6.50 -15.91
C ARG A 234 1.81 6.98 -16.81
N ARG A 235 1.28 8.14 -16.46
CA ARG A 235 0.13 8.73 -17.16
C ARG A 235 0.38 10.17 -17.51
N GLU A 236 -0.38 10.66 -18.46
CA GLU A 236 -0.51 12.08 -18.71
C GLU A 236 -1.45 12.70 -17.67
N ILE A 237 -0.94 13.66 -16.90
CA ILE A 237 -1.66 14.41 -15.88
C ILE A 237 -2.03 15.76 -16.46
N HIS A 238 -3.28 16.13 -16.32
CA HIS A 238 -3.73 17.48 -16.64
C HIS A 238 -3.63 18.33 -15.39
N ASP A 239 -2.75 19.34 -15.42
CA ASP A 239 -2.63 20.32 -14.35
C ASP A 239 -3.76 21.35 -14.48
N PRO A 240 -4.70 21.38 -13.54
CA PRO A 240 -5.83 22.34 -13.60
C PRO A 240 -5.41 23.80 -13.44
N PHE A 241 -4.16 24.08 -12.97
CA PHE A 241 -3.65 25.45 -12.81
C PHE A 241 -3.11 26.02 -14.10
N SER A 242 -2.14 25.35 -14.66
CA SER A 242 -1.49 25.81 -15.88
C SER A 242 -2.32 25.47 -17.11
N GLY A 243 -3.28 24.54 -17.02
CA GLY A 243 -4.00 23.97 -18.14
C GLY A 243 -3.12 23.10 -19.05
N MET A 244 -1.89 22.83 -18.62
CA MET A 244 -0.95 21.97 -19.36
C MET A 244 -1.12 20.51 -18.97
N SER A 245 -0.84 19.63 -19.90
CA SER A 245 -0.70 18.21 -19.65
C SER A 245 0.76 17.80 -19.71
N TYR A 246 1.19 16.95 -18.78
CA TYR A 246 2.54 16.42 -18.74
C TYR A 246 2.55 14.98 -18.25
N PRO A 247 3.50 14.15 -18.70
CA PRO A 247 3.63 12.80 -18.20
C PRO A 247 4.14 12.80 -16.76
N SER A 248 3.50 12.02 -15.89
CA SER A 248 3.91 11.86 -14.50
C SER A 248 3.76 10.42 -14.02
N ILE A 249 4.40 10.10 -12.90
CA ILE A 249 4.21 8.84 -12.19
C ILE A 249 3.06 9.02 -11.20
N VAL A 250 2.04 8.21 -11.35
CA VAL A 250 0.82 8.25 -10.54
C VAL A 250 0.71 7.04 -9.64
N PHE A 251 0.04 7.24 -8.51
CA PHE A 251 -0.22 6.22 -7.51
C PHE A 251 -1.72 6.03 -7.34
N TYR A 252 -2.18 4.80 -7.26
CA TYR A 252 -3.61 4.53 -7.06
C TYR A 252 -3.83 3.21 -6.33
N THR A 253 -4.93 3.13 -5.60
CA THR A 253 -5.42 1.93 -4.94
C THR A 253 -6.93 1.94 -4.85
N ASP A 254 -7.54 0.77 -4.68
CA ASP A 254 -8.95 0.63 -4.33
C ASP A 254 -9.16 0.43 -2.82
N ASP A 255 -8.08 0.38 -2.06
CA ASP A 255 -8.15 0.43 -0.60
C ASP A 255 -8.79 1.75 -0.14
N ASP A 256 -9.42 1.76 1.01
CA ASP A 256 -10.06 2.97 1.57
C ASP A 256 -8.99 3.90 2.20
N VAL A 257 -8.12 4.40 1.35
CA VAL A 257 -7.06 5.34 1.70
C VAL A 257 -7.38 6.70 1.11
N ASP A 258 -7.55 7.71 1.98
CA ASP A 258 -7.91 9.06 1.56
C ASP A 258 -6.87 9.64 0.59
N GLY A 259 -7.35 10.18 -0.52
CA GLY A 259 -6.51 10.79 -1.55
C GLY A 259 -5.84 9.83 -2.54
N TYR A 260 -5.99 8.51 -2.40
CA TYR A 260 -5.40 7.51 -3.31
C TYR A 260 -6.43 6.74 -4.12
N GLN A 261 -7.70 6.92 -3.84
CA GLN A 261 -8.76 6.25 -4.59
C GLN A 261 -8.98 6.86 -5.98
N PRO A 262 -9.24 6.05 -6.99
CA PRO A 262 -9.55 6.56 -8.32
C PRO A 262 -10.76 7.50 -8.33
N GLY A 263 -10.67 8.59 -9.07
CA GLY A 263 -11.81 9.43 -9.43
C GLY A 263 -11.88 10.82 -8.81
N GLU A 264 -11.42 11.06 -7.59
CA GLU A 264 -11.41 12.40 -6.99
C GLU A 264 -10.03 13.03 -7.00
N TYR A 265 -9.02 12.30 -6.56
CA TYR A 265 -7.63 12.74 -6.53
C TYR A 265 -6.77 11.87 -7.43
N GLU A 266 -5.71 12.44 -7.94
CA GLU A 266 -4.68 11.74 -8.68
C GLU A 266 -3.31 12.07 -8.07
N PRO A 267 -2.85 11.26 -7.09
CA PRO A 267 -1.55 11.44 -6.50
C PRO A 267 -0.46 11.17 -7.54
N ASN A 268 0.42 12.16 -7.74
CA ASN A 268 1.56 12.01 -8.62
C ASN A 268 2.86 12.39 -7.92
N LEU A 269 3.96 11.76 -8.34
CA LEU A 269 5.26 11.97 -7.75
C LEU A 269 5.78 13.37 -8.07
N HIS A 270 6.09 14.15 -7.03
CA HIS A 270 6.79 15.42 -7.17
C HIS A 270 8.29 15.28 -6.87
N SER A 271 8.62 14.69 -5.72
CA SER A 271 10.02 14.49 -5.32
C SER A 271 10.14 13.33 -4.34
N ALA A 272 11.37 12.89 -4.10
CA ALA A 272 11.63 11.87 -3.11
C ALA A 272 12.96 12.12 -2.39
N CYS A 273 13.08 11.59 -1.18
CA CYS A 273 14.30 11.65 -0.39
C CYS A 273 14.52 10.33 0.35
N ALA A 274 15.72 10.13 0.88
CA ALA A 274 16.04 9.00 1.72
C ALA A 274 17.13 9.38 2.73
N VAL A 275 17.17 8.67 3.85
CA VAL A 275 18.32 8.70 4.74
C VAL A 275 19.39 7.79 4.13
N LEU A 276 20.47 8.41 3.66
CA LEU A 276 21.57 7.66 3.06
C LEU A 276 22.54 7.22 4.16
N THR A 277 22.81 5.94 4.22
CA THR A 277 23.79 5.38 5.17
C THR A 277 25.16 5.34 4.51
N PRO A 278 26.24 5.75 5.21
CA PRO A 278 27.59 5.66 4.67
C PRO A 278 27.95 4.24 4.23
N GLU A 279 28.65 4.10 3.10
CA GLU A 279 29.07 2.79 2.58
C GLU A 279 29.94 1.99 3.57
N SER A 280 30.70 2.69 4.42
CA SER A 280 31.53 2.08 5.47
C SER A 280 30.72 1.32 6.54
N VAL A 281 29.44 1.70 6.73
CA VAL A 281 28.53 1.08 7.71
C VAL A 281 27.42 0.30 7.03
N ALA A 282 27.10 0.64 5.80
CA ALA A 282 26.04 -0.01 5.03
C ALA A 282 26.54 -1.35 4.49
N LYS A 283 25.90 -2.41 4.93
CA LYS A 283 26.11 -3.71 4.31
C LYS A 283 25.19 -3.87 3.12
N PRO A 284 25.69 -4.42 2.00
CA PRO A 284 24.82 -4.77 0.88
C PRO A 284 23.65 -5.58 1.38
N ARG A 285 22.48 -5.31 0.82
CA ARG A 285 21.25 -6.01 1.17
C ARG A 285 21.41 -7.51 0.91
N SER A 286 21.55 -8.31 1.96
CA SER A 286 21.36 -9.74 1.84
C SER A 286 19.89 -10.02 1.60
N LYS A 287 19.55 -10.96 0.71
CA LYS A 287 18.17 -11.48 0.62
C LYS A 287 17.75 -11.86 2.03
N PRO A 288 16.61 -11.37 2.52
CA PRO A 288 16.18 -11.75 3.86
C PRO A 288 15.90 -13.24 3.87
N ASN A 289 16.68 -14.00 4.60
CA ASN A 289 16.35 -15.37 4.97
C ASN A 289 15.47 -15.33 6.22
N ALA A 290 14.26 -14.82 6.05
CA ALA A 290 13.31 -14.77 7.15
C ALA A 290 12.57 -16.10 7.25
N THR A 291 12.39 -16.58 8.46
CA THR A 291 11.56 -17.74 8.74
C THR A 291 10.07 -17.31 8.80
N PRO A 292 9.13 -18.21 8.49
CA PRO A 292 7.71 -17.90 8.62
C PRO A 292 7.30 -17.41 10.02
N ALA A 293 7.97 -17.90 11.07
CA ALA A 293 7.69 -17.47 12.45
C ALA A 293 8.02 -15.98 12.70
N GLU A 294 8.91 -15.40 11.92
CA GLU A 294 9.29 -13.98 12.04
C GLU A 294 8.29 -13.02 11.42
N ALA A 295 7.40 -13.51 10.55
CA ALA A 295 6.38 -12.69 9.88
C ALA A 295 5.38 -12.02 10.85
N ALA A 296 5.24 -12.56 12.05
CA ALA A 296 4.43 -11.94 13.10
C ALA A 296 5.04 -10.66 13.69
N GLN A 297 6.34 -10.44 13.52
CA GLN A 297 7.07 -9.39 14.24
C GLN A 297 7.86 -8.45 13.32
N LYS A 298 8.23 -8.87 12.11
CA LYS A 298 9.05 -8.08 11.20
C LYS A 298 8.75 -8.36 9.73
N ASN A 299 9.13 -7.43 8.88
CA ASN A 299 9.03 -7.55 7.43
C ASN A 299 9.73 -8.83 6.96
N THR A 300 9.01 -9.64 6.20
CA THR A 300 9.42 -10.99 5.83
C THR A 300 9.28 -11.23 4.34
N LEU A 301 10.37 -11.63 3.70
CA LEU A 301 10.38 -12.12 2.33
C LEU A 301 10.53 -13.64 2.37
N LEU A 302 9.50 -14.37 1.97
CA LEU A 302 9.56 -15.82 1.89
C LEU A 302 10.27 -16.24 0.59
N PRO A 303 10.97 -17.40 0.61
CA PRO A 303 11.56 -17.94 -0.61
C PRO A 303 10.49 -18.32 -1.63
N ALA A 304 10.84 -18.26 -2.91
CA ALA A 304 9.95 -18.65 -3.99
C ALA A 304 9.46 -20.10 -3.79
N GLY A 305 8.15 -20.27 -3.86
CA GLY A 305 7.52 -21.58 -3.70
C GLY A 305 7.49 -22.12 -2.27
N ALA A 306 7.43 -21.23 -1.29
CA ALA A 306 7.32 -21.62 0.13
C ALA A 306 6.09 -22.52 0.39
N LYS A 307 6.32 -23.61 1.13
CA LYS A 307 5.28 -24.55 1.53
C LYS A 307 5.30 -24.68 3.05
N LEU A 308 4.16 -24.44 3.68
CA LEU A 308 4.02 -24.47 5.13
C LEU A 308 2.85 -25.38 5.53
N GLY A 309 3.11 -26.25 6.50
CA GLY A 309 2.09 -27.14 7.07
C GLY A 309 1.37 -26.57 8.29
N SER A 310 1.78 -25.41 8.78
CA SER A 310 1.21 -24.73 9.95
C SER A 310 0.68 -23.36 9.61
N ASP A 311 -0.08 -22.76 10.50
CA ASP A 311 -0.60 -21.40 10.38
C ASP A 311 0.55 -20.40 10.18
N LEU A 312 0.32 -19.41 9.32
CA LEU A 312 1.21 -18.28 9.10
C LEU A 312 0.52 -17.00 9.59
N LEU A 313 1.13 -16.36 10.58
CA LEU A 313 0.68 -15.09 11.13
C LEU A 313 1.52 -13.95 10.56
N VAL A 314 0.88 -12.93 9.99
CA VAL A 314 1.49 -11.69 9.50
C VAL A 314 1.09 -10.54 10.41
N GLY A 315 2.05 -10.02 11.16
CA GLY A 315 1.80 -9.03 12.21
C GLY A 315 1.15 -9.62 13.46
N ASN A 316 1.18 -8.86 14.54
CA ASN A 316 0.64 -9.23 15.85
C ASN A 316 -0.46 -8.27 16.33
N GLY A 317 -0.86 -7.31 15.49
CA GLY A 317 -1.83 -6.26 15.83
C GLY A 317 -1.21 -5.02 16.50
N GLU A 318 0.02 -5.10 16.99
CA GLU A 318 0.75 -3.98 17.60
C GLU A 318 1.70 -3.32 16.59
N ASN A 319 2.29 -4.13 15.71
CA ASN A 319 3.27 -3.71 14.71
C ASN A 319 2.71 -3.88 13.30
N SER A 320 3.02 -2.93 12.44
CA SER A 320 2.79 -3.03 10.99
C SER A 320 3.97 -3.74 10.34
N VAL A 321 3.70 -4.84 9.67
CA VAL A 321 4.73 -5.61 8.96
C VAL A 321 4.30 -5.94 7.54
N LEU A 322 5.30 -6.16 6.68
CA LEU A 322 5.14 -6.57 5.29
C LEU A 322 5.52 -8.05 5.14
N LEU A 323 4.68 -8.82 4.49
CA LEU A 323 5.03 -10.13 3.97
C LEU A 323 4.99 -10.08 2.43
N HIS A 324 6.02 -10.60 1.79
CA HIS A 324 5.95 -10.90 0.36
C HIS A 324 6.34 -12.35 0.07
N ALA A 325 5.61 -12.96 -0.88
CA ALA A 325 5.91 -14.29 -1.39
C ALA A 325 5.48 -14.43 -2.86
N GLU A 326 6.38 -14.90 -3.73
CA GLU A 326 6.02 -15.18 -5.14
C GLU A 326 5.01 -16.33 -5.24
N LYS A 327 5.22 -17.41 -4.48
CA LYS A 327 4.30 -18.55 -4.40
C LYS A 327 4.25 -19.05 -2.97
N LEU A 328 3.04 -19.09 -2.43
CA LEU A 328 2.82 -19.54 -1.05
C LEU A 328 1.76 -20.64 -1.03
N LYS A 329 2.16 -21.83 -0.56
CA LYS A 329 1.23 -22.92 -0.29
C LYS A 329 1.13 -23.15 1.21
N LEU A 330 -0.09 -23.04 1.74
CA LEU A 330 -0.40 -23.29 3.14
C LEU A 330 -1.44 -24.41 3.24
N ASP A 331 -1.07 -25.51 3.85
CA ASP A 331 -2.04 -26.56 4.21
C ASP A 331 -2.83 -26.21 5.51
N ALA A 332 -2.74 -24.94 5.91
CA ALA A 332 -3.25 -24.36 7.14
C ALA A 332 -3.85 -22.94 6.89
N THR A 333 -3.92 -22.09 7.89
CA THR A 333 -4.51 -20.75 7.83
C THR A 333 -3.45 -19.67 7.61
N LEU A 334 -3.71 -18.75 6.66
CA LEU A 334 -3.05 -17.44 6.58
C LEU A 334 -3.84 -16.44 7.42
N ARG A 335 -3.19 -15.83 8.42
CA ARG A 335 -3.78 -14.78 9.26
C ARG A 335 -3.02 -13.48 9.08
N ILE A 336 -3.73 -12.40 8.76
CA ILE A 336 -3.14 -11.07 8.58
C ILE A 336 -3.78 -10.15 9.61
N SER A 337 -2.98 -9.66 10.54
CA SER A 337 -3.43 -8.74 11.59
C SER A 337 -3.64 -7.33 11.06
N GLY A 338 -4.51 -6.57 11.71
CA GLY A 338 -4.75 -5.17 11.38
C GLY A 338 -3.45 -4.36 11.32
N GLY A 339 -3.36 -3.45 10.36
CA GLY A 339 -2.15 -2.65 10.09
C GLY A 339 -1.06 -3.35 9.29
N SER A 340 -1.10 -4.67 9.14
CA SER A 340 -0.11 -5.44 8.38
C SER A 340 -0.58 -5.78 6.98
N LEU A 341 0.38 -6.07 6.10
CA LEU A 341 0.13 -6.32 4.69
C LEU A 341 0.84 -7.59 4.23
N ALA A 342 0.12 -8.43 3.50
CA ALA A 342 0.70 -9.53 2.74
C ALA A 342 0.48 -9.31 1.24
N SER A 343 1.56 -9.44 0.45
CA SER A 343 1.55 -9.43 -1.00
C SER A 343 2.02 -10.80 -1.50
N VAL A 344 1.20 -11.47 -2.29
CA VAL A 344 1.46 -12.85 -2.76
C VAL A 344 1.06 -12.98 -4.22
N ASP A 345 2.00 -13.39 -5.07
CA ASP A 345 1.70 -13.56 -6.51
C ASP A 345 0.80 -14.77 -6.77
N ALA A 346 1.02 -15.86 -6.05
CA ALA A 346 0.17 -17.04 -6.15
C ALA A 346 -0.03 -17.69 -4.78
N LEU A 347 -1.25 -17.64 -4.28
CA LEU A 347 -1.65 -18.17 -2.98
C LEU A 347 -2.49 -19.43 -3.12
N SER A 348 -2.08 -20.48 -2.40
CA SER A 348 -2.94 -21.63 -2.10
C SER A 348 -2.97 -21.80 -0.59
N ALA A 349 -4.12 -21.62 0.03
CA ALA A 349 -4.30 -21.75 1.48
C ALA A 349 -5.61 -22.49 1.78
N ARG A 350 -5.63 -23.23 2.89
CA ARG A 350 -6.86 -23.88 3.37
C ARG A 350 -7.87 -22.84 3.83
N GLN A 351 -7.41 -21.80 4.51
CA GLN A 351 -8.21 -20.71 5.02
C GLN A 351 -7.41 -19.40 5.01
N VAL A 352 -8.09 -18.29 4.80
CA VAL A 352 -7.56 -16.94 4.97
C VAL A 352 -8.40 -16.18 5.99
N GLN A 353 -7.77 -15.58 6.98
CA GLN A 353 -8.35 -14.63 7.93
C GLN A 353 -7.63 -13.30 7.78
N ASN A 354 -8.29 -12.32 7.18
CA ASN A 354 -7.71 -11.03 6.85
C ASN A 354 -8.38 -9.91 7.63
N ASP A 355 -7.73 -9.43 8.67
CA ASP A 355 -8.07 -8.22 9.40
C ASP A 355 -7.20 -7.02 8.95
N GLY A 356 -6.13 -7.28 8.17
CA GLY A 356 -5.21 -6.32 7.56
C GLY A 356 -5.44 -6.15 6.06
N LYS A 357 -4.35 -6.22 5.28
CA LYS A 357 -4.40 -6.07 3.82
C LYS A 357 -3.75 -7.27 3.12
N LEU A 358 -4.46 -7.84 2.16
CA LEU A 358 -3.98 -8.95 1.34
C LEU A 358 -4.07 -8.57 -0.14
N TYR A 359 -2.94 -8.60 -0.81
CA TYR A 359 -2.83 -8.38 -2.24
C TYR A 359 -2.40 -9.68 -2.92
N LEU A 360 -3.17 -10.11 -3.91
CA LEU A 360 -2.91 -11.30 -4.71
C LEU A 360 -2.63 -10.86 -6.15
N HIS A 361 -1.40 -11.11 -6.62
CA HIS A 361 -0.94 -10.69 -7.93
C HIS A 361 -0.67 -11.90 -8.81
N GLY A 362 -1.01 -11.82 -10.08
CA GLY A 362 -0.65 -12.85 -11.04
C GLY A 362 -1.09 -14.26 -10.67
N GLY A 363 -0.64 -15.24 -11.42
CA GLY A 363 -0.78 -16.67 -11.13
C GLY A 363 -2.18 -17.19 -10.85
N ALA A 364 -2.25 -18.44 -10.38
CA ALA A 364 -3.48 -19.09 -9.94
C ALA A 364 -3.62 -18.97 -8.41
N ASN A 365 -4.68 -18.32 -7.95
CA ASN A 365 -4.94 -18.12 -6.54
C ASN A 365 -6.13 -18.99 -6.08
N ALA A 366 -5.92 -19.75 -5.01
CA ALA A 366 -6.91 -20.62 -4.39
C ALA A 366 -6.88 -20.45 -2.86
N PRO A 367 -7.35 -19.30 -2.33
CA PRO A 367 -7.26 -19.00 -0.91
C PRO A 367 -8.20 -19.80 -0.02
N GLY A 368 -8.97 -20.76 -0.59
CA GLY A 368 -9.89 -21.59 0.17
C GLY A 368 -11.07 -20.80 0.76
N ASN A 369 -11.34 -20.98 2.06
CA ASN A 369 -12.34 -20.20 2.77
C ASN A 369 -11.75 -18.86 3.21
N VAL A 370 -12.38 -17.76 2.82
CA VAL A 370 -11.91 -16.41 3.11
C VAL A 370 -12.82 -15.72 4.11
N GLN A 371 -12.24 -15.22 5.19
CA GLN A 371 -12.86 -14.28 6.12
C GLN A 371 -12.12 -12.94 5.97
N ASN A 372 -12.76 -11.97 5.33
CA ASN A 372 -12.16 -10.67 5.06
C ASN A 372 -12.87 -9.56 5.83
N LYS A 373 -12.19 -8.99 6.80
CA LYS A 373 -12.63 -7.79 7.55
C LYS A 373 -11.84 -6.55 7.15
N GLY A 374 -10.66 -6.74 6.58
CA GLY A 374 -9.79 -5.69 6.07
C GLY A 374 -9.96 -5.47 4.58
N TYR A 375 -8.84 -5.29 3.88
CA TYR A 375 -8.79 -5.12 2.43
C TYR A 375 -8.20 -6.37 1.76
N LEU A 376 -8.90 -6.90 0.77
CA LEU A 376 -8.38 -7.96 -0.09
C LEU A 376 -8.50 -7.53 -1.55
N GLU A 377 -7.39 -7.53 -2.27
CA GLU A 377 -7.34 -7.21 -3.69
C GLU A 377 -6.72 -8.35 -4.49
N CYS A 378 -7.31 -8.63 -5.66
CA CYS A 378 -6.76 -9.55 -6.64
C CYS A 378 -6.55 -8.82 -7.95
N VAL A 379 -5.30 -8.72 -8.40
CA VAL A 379 -4.91 -7.99 -9.62
C VAL A 379 -4.22 -8.92 -10.60
N GLY A 380 -4.64 -8.90 -11.86
CA GLY A 380 -3.93 -9.58 -12.94
C GLY A 380 -3.81 -11.10 -12.79
N ALA A 381 -4.54 -11.70 -11.85
CA ALA A 381 -4.50 -13.12 -11.60
C ALA A 381 -4.93 -13.93 -12.83
N ASP A 382 -4.24 -15.04 -13.09
CA ASP A 382 -4.64 -16.00 -14.12
C ASP A 382 -5.99 -16.63 -13.80
N SER A 383 -6.21 -16.91 -12.52
CA SER A 383 -7.48 -17.35 -11.97
C SER A 383 -7.52 -17.14 -10.46
N ILE A 384 -8.71 -16.93 -9.94
CA ILE A 384 -8.95 -17.01 -8.49
C ILE A 384 -10.09 -18.00 -8.24
N THR A 385 -9.90 -18.91 -7.31
CA THR A 385 -10.92 -19.87 -6.87
C THR A 385 -11.17 -19.70 -5.38
N LEU A 386 -12.38 -19.28 -5.02
CA LEU A 386 -12.85 -19.17 -3.65
C LEU A 386 -13.78 -20.34 -3.35
N GLN A 387 -13.56 -21.07 -2.25
CA GLN A 387 -14.47 -22.15 -1.81
C GLN A 387 -15.62 -21.61 -0.94
N GLY A 388 -15.46 -20.39 -0.44
CA GLY A 388 -16.44 -19.63 0.31
C GLY A 388 -15.81 -18.29 0.71
N CYS A 389 -16.63 -17.27 0.91
CA CYS A 389 -16.16 -15.96 1.33
C CYS A 389 -17.15 -15.29 2.28
N ASP A 390 -16.64 -14.77 3.39
CA ASP A 390 -17.34 -13.88 4.28
C ASP A 390 -16.60 -12.53 4.29
N ASN A 391 -17.16 -11.56 3.56
CA ASN A 391 -16.56 -10.25 3.38
C ASN A 391 -17.34 -9.19 4.15
N SER A 392 -16.77 -8.71 5.24
CA SER A 392 -17.26 -7.54 5.99
C SER A 392 -16.38 -6.30 5.79
N GLY A 393 -15.24 -6.45 5.14
CA GLY A 393 -14.34 -5.37 4.73
C GLY A 393 -14.53 -4.99 3.26
N ARG A 394 -13.43 -4.76 2.56
CA ARG A 394 -13.43 -4.44 1.13
C ARG A 394 -12.72 -5.55 0.34
N LEU A 395 -13.39 -6.06 -0.67
CA LEU A 395 -12.85 -7.06 -1.60
C LEU A 395 -12.87 -6.49 -3.01
N ALA A 396 -11.70 -6.31 -3.61
CA ALA A 396 -11.55 -5.81 -4.97
C ALA A 396 -11.01 -6.91 -5.90
N LEU A 397 -11.68 -7.12 -7.02
CA LEU A 397 -11.23 -8.01 -8.09
C LEU A 397 -10.97 -7.19 -9.34
N ARG A 398 -9.69 -7.10 -9.72
CA ARG A 398 -9.21 -6.35 -10.89
C ARG A 398 -8.57 -7.28 -11.89
N GLY A 399 -8.81 -7.09 -13.15
CA GLY A 399 -8.05 -7.75 -14.22
C GLY A 399 -8.87 -8.35 -15.34
N ASN A 400 -8.19 -9.15 -16.14
CA ASN A 400 -8.70 -9.64 -17.42
C ASN A 400 -9.36 -11.02 -17.35
N LYS A 401 -9.31 -11.71 -16.21
CA LYS A 401 -9.84 -13.08 -16.05
C LYS A 401 -10.83 -13.16 -14.89
N ALA A 402 -11.81 -14.02 -15.06
CA ALA A 402 -12.91 -14.17 -14.12
C ALA A 402 -12.49 -14.91 -12.84
N ALA A 403 -13.01 -14.45 -11.71
CA ALA A 403 -12.97 -15.20 -10.46
C ALA A 403 -14.11 -16.25 -10.44
N ASN A 404 -13.83 -17.40 -9.85
CA ASN A 404 -14.80 -18.48 -9.72
C ASN A 404 -15.07 -18.78 -8.25
N VAL A 405 -16.34 -18.74 -7.84
CA VAL A 405 -16.79 -19.21 -6.53
C VAL A 405 -17.36 -20.61 -6.70
N LYS A 406 -16.73 -21.59 -6.08
CA LYS A 406 -17.12 -22.99 -6.15
C LYS A 406 -17.53 -23.50 -4.78
N GLY A 407 -18.77 -23.98 -4.69
CA GLY A 407 -19.21 -24.86 -3.62
C GLY A 407 -19.37 -24.25 -2.23
N GLY A 408 -19.32 -22.94 -2.07
CA GLY A 408 -19.49 -22.25 -0.80
C GLY A 408 -20.41 -21.04 -0.90
N ASP A 409 -20.98 -20.64 0.23
CA ASP A 409 -21.74 -19.39 0.32
C ASP A 409 -20.79 -18.20 0.25
N PHE A 410 -21.17 -17.20 -0.53
CA PHE A 410 -20.50 -15.91 -0.54
C PHE A 410 -21.40 -14.90 0.19
N ARG A 411 -20.92 -14.42 1.33
CA ARG A 411 -21.58 -13.39 2.13
C ARG A 411 -20.80 -12.09 2.02
N ASN A 412 -21.50 -11.00 1.74
CA ASN A 412 -20.92 -9.67 1.64
C ASN A 412 -21.74 -8.69 2.48
N SER A 413 -21.20 -8.29 3.61
CA SER A 413 -21.72 -7.19 4.43
C SER A 413 -20.89 -5.91 4.30
N GLY A 414 -19.78 -5.97 3.59
CA GLY A 414 -18.90 -4.86 3.24
C GLY A 414 -19.06 -4.41 1.79
N THR A 415 -17.94 -4.12 1.14
CA THR A 415 -17.90 -3.71 -0.27
C THR A 415 -17.24 -4.78 -1.13
N LEU A 416 -17.91 -5.18 -2.20
CA LEU A 416 -17.36 -6.00 -3.27
C LEU A 416 -17.21 -5.13 -4.53
N LEU A 417 -15.97 -4.96 -4.99
CA LEU A 417 -15.64 -4.18 -6.17
C LEU A 417 -15.15 -5.10 -7.30
N LEU A 418 -15.76 -4.97 -8.46
CA LEU A 418 -15.36 -5.67 -9.68
C LEU A 418 -14.93 -4.66 -10.73
N CYS A 419 -13.65 -4.71 -11.14
CA CYS A 419 -13.07 -3.75 -12.06
C CYS A 419 -12.45 -4.42 -13.29
N GLY A 420 -12.45 -3.71 -14.41
CA GLY A 420 -11.87 -4.17 -15.67
C GLY A 420 -12.69 -5.30 -16.29
N LYS A 421 -12.03 -6.23 -16.95
CA LYS A 421 -12.67 -7.44 -17.53
C LYS A 421 -12.88 -8.55 -16.49
N ALA A 422 -12.52 -8.29 -15.23
CA ALA A 422 -12.80 -9.24 -14.18
C ALA A 422 -14.31 -9.43 -14.02
N GLY A 423 -14.72 -10.67 -13.77
CA GLY A 423 -16.08 -11.03 -13.45
C GLY A 423 -16.06 -12.07 -12.34
N ILE A 424 -17.16 -12.21 -11.61
CA ILE A 424 -17.35 -13.32 -10.71
C ILE A 424 -18.37 -14.29 -11.29
N SER A 425 -17.97 -15.54 -11.42
CA SER A 425 -18.87 -16.65 -11.73
C SER A 425 -19.20 -17.44 -10.47
N PHE A 426 -20.47 -17.57 -10.18
CA PHE A 426 -21.00 -18.40 -9.11
C PHE A 426 -21.52 -19.70 -9.70
N ASP A 427 -20.81 -20.81 -9.43
CA ASP A 427 -21.20 -22.13 -9.86
C ASP A 427 -21.97 -22.83 -8.73
N LYS A 428 -23.28 -22.91 -8.87
CA LYS A 428 -24.23 -23.50 -7.88
C LYS A 428 -24.17 -22.82 -6.51
N ALA A 429 -23.76 -21.56 -6.46
CA ALA A 429 -23.65 -20.78 -5.27
C ALA A 429 -24.55 -19.53 -5.32
N ALA A 430 -24.85 -18.96 -4.18
CA ALA A 430 -25.55 -17.69 -4.04
C ALA A 430 -24.61 -16.60 -3.56
N LEU A 431 -24.92 -15.35 -3.91
CA LEU A 431 -24.27 -14.16 -3.33
C LEU A 431 -25.29 -13.49 -2.38
N ASP A 432 -24.99 -13.53 -1.10
CA ASP A 432 -25.75 -12.82 -0.09
C ASP A 432 -25.06 -11.50 0.24
N SER A 433 -25.59 -10.41 -0.28
CA SER A 433 -25.16 -9.02 -0.02
C SER A 433 -26.29 -8.21 0.62
N THR A 434 -27.12 -8.86 1.45
CA THR A 434 -28.30 -8.23 2.09
C THR A 434 -27.96 -7.12 3.07
N SER A 435 -26.71 -6.94 3.42
CA SER A 435 -26.18 -5.83 4.25
C SER A 435 -24.92 -5.19 3.66
N GLY A 436 -24.63 -5.41 2.37
CA GLY A 436 -23.43 -4.92 1.71
C GLY A 436 -23.69 -4.23 0.38
N THR A 437 -22.61 -3.77 -0.22
CA THR A 437 -22.61 -3.08 -1.52
C THR A 437 -21.75 -3.85 -2.53
N ILE A 438 -22.24 -3.92 -3.77
CA ILE A 438 -21.49 -4.44 -4.91
C ILE A 438 -21.34 -3.32 -5.93
N LEU A 439 -20.10 -3.06 -6.36
CA LEU A 439 -19.75 -2.06 -7.36
C LEU A 439 -19.22 -2.74 -8.61
N LEU A 440 -19.74 -2.42 -9.77
CA LEU A 440 -19.38 -3.01 -11.06
C LEU A 440 -18.79 -1.97 -12.01
N GLY A 441 -17.59 -2.21 -12.52
CA GLY A 441 -17.05 -1.48 -13.66
C GLY A 441 -16.26 -0.22 -13.35
N GLN A 442 -15.83 0.01 -12.13
CA GLN A 442 -14.91 1.10 -11.80
C GLN A 442 -13.46 0.61 -11.79
N ASP A 443 -12.61 1.18 -12.63
CA ASP A 443 -11.17 0.97 -12.61
C ASP A 443 -10.42 2.32 -12.71
N ALA A 444 -9.10 2.27 -12.64
CA ALA A 444 -8.25 3.46 -12.72
C ALA A 444 -8.32 4.19 -14.07
N ASN A 445 -8.81 3.55 -15.10
CA ASN A 445 -8.91 4.07 -16.47
C ASN A 445 -10.34 4.49 -16.84
N GLY A 446 -11.30 4.34 -15.91
CA GLY A 446 -12.70 4.63 -16.11
C GLY A 446 -13.61 3.42 -15.87
N CYS A 447 -14.86 3.53 -16.29
CA CYS A 447 -15.84 2.46 -16.14
C CYS A 447 -15.74 1.48 -17.29
N THR A 448 -15.36 0.24 -17.00
CA THR A 448 -15.40 -0.88 -17.94
C THR A 448 -16.57 -1.79 -17.58
N PRO A 449 -17.39 -2.24 -18.53
CA PRO A 449 -18.46 -3.18 -18.24
C PRO A 449 -17.91 -4.43 -17.56
N THR A 450 -18.46 -4.78 -16.41
CA THR A 450 -18.06 -5.94 -15.62
C THR A 450 -19.28 -6.79 -15.31
N GLU A 451 -19.10 -8.11 -15.26
CA GLU A 451 -20.19 -9.07 -15.17
C GLU A 451 -20.14 -9.88 -13.87
N LEU A 452 -21.29 -9.96 -13.20
CA LEU A 452 -21.61 -10.99 -12.22
C LEU A 452 -22.43 -12.08 -12.92
N ARG A 453 -21.96 -13.31 -12.92
CA ARG A 453 -22.64 -14.44 -13.54
C ARG A 453 -22.95 -15.52 -12.52
N PHE A 454 -24.19 -16.02 -12.56
CA PHE A 454 -24.68 -17.12 -11.72
C PHE A 454 -25.15 -18.24 -12.63
N THR A 455 -24.78 -19.48 -12.31
CA THR A 455 -25.20 -20.67 -13.06
C THR A 455 -25.74 -21.72 -12.07
N ASP A 456 -26.92 -22.27 -12.34
CA ASP A 456 -27.48 -23.36 -11.55
C ASP A 456 -27.10 -24.76 -12.08
N ALA A 457 -27.62 -25.78 -11.41
CA ALA A 457 -27.37 -27.17 -11.78
C ALA A 457 -27.97 -27.55 -13.13
N GLU A 458 -29.02 -26.84 -13.57
CA GLU A 458 -29.73 -27.04 -14.81
C GLU A 458 -29.13 -26.21 -15.98
N GLY A 459 -28.06 -25.44 -15.71
CA GLY A 459 -27.41 -24.61 -16.72
C GLY A 459 -28.13 -23.29 -17.01
N ARG A 460 -29.14 -22.90 -16.22
CA ARG A 460 -29.73 -21.55 -16.32
C ARG A 460 -28.75 -20.51 -15.82
N THR A 461 -28.68 -19.39 -16.51
CA THR A 461 -27.75 -18.33 -16.18
C THR A 461 -28.48 -17.01 -15.92
N LEU A 462 -28.05 -16.34 -14.87
CA LEU A 462 -28.34 -14.94 -14.57
C LEU A 462 -27.05 -14.13 -14.70
N SER A 463 -27.09 -13.02 -15.43
CA SER A 463 -25.98 -12.08 -15.49
C SER A 463 -26.45 -10.68 -15.10
N VAL A 464 -25.62 -10.01 -14.30
CA VAL A 464 -25.75 -8.59 -13.97
C VAL A 464 -24.48 -7.88 -14.42
N THR A 465 -24.61 -6.90 -15.31
CA THR A 465 -23.50 -6.12 -15.87
C THR A 465 -23.71 -4.65 -15.60
N SER A 466 -22.62 -3.89 -15.46
CA SER A 466 -22.70 -2.42 -15.41
C SER A 466 -23.19 -1.86 -16.74
N ALA A 467 -23.90 -0.73 -16.69
CA ALA A 467 -24.21 0.05 -17.86
C ALA A 467 -22.93 0.64 -18.49
N PRO A 468 -22.90 0.90 -19.81
CA PRO A 468 -21.76 1.57 -20.42
C PRO A 468 -21.49 2.94 -19.78
N ASN A 469 -20.21 3.20 -19.48
CA ASN A 469 -19.73 4.45 -18.90
C ASN A 469 -20.34 4.82 -17.52
N ALA A 470 -20.81 3.83 -16.77
CA ALA A 470 -21.32 4.01 -15.42
C ALA A 470 -20.81 2.91 -14.49
N VAL A 471 -20.70 3.24 -13.22
CA VAL A 471 -20.50 2.24 -12.17
C VAL A 471 -21.86 1.62 -11.85
N GLY A 472 -21.97 0.29 -12.04
CA GLY A 472 -23.15 -0.43 -11.62
C GLY A 472 -23.14 -0.62 -10.10
N GLU A 473 -24.24 -0.34 -9.44
CA GLU A 473 -24.37 -0.44 -7.98
C GLU A 473 -25.49 -1.39 -7.58
N LEU A 474 -25.19 -2.32 -6.69
CA LEU A 474 -26.18 -3.20 -6.10
C LEU A 474 -26.08 -3.11 -4.56
N HIS A 475 -27.15 -2.72 -3.92
CA HIS A 475 -27.21 -2.52 -2.47
C HIS A 475 -28.24 -3.43 -1.84
N ASN A 476 -27.87 -4.07 -0.73
CA ASN A 476 -28.76 -4.84 0.13
C ASN A 476 -29.56 -5.96 -0.59
N VAL A 477 -28.88 -6.69 -1.46
CA VAL A 477 -29.51 -7.72 -2.27
C VAL A 477 -28.90 -9.11 -2.05
N ARG A 478 -29.74 -10.13 -2.23
CA ARG A 478 -29.34 -11.52 -2.39
C ARG A 478 -29.58 -11.95 -3.84
N ILE A 479 -28.58 -12.55 -4.45
CA ILE A 479 -28.64 -12.98 -5.84
C ILE A 479 -28.45 -14.50 -5.93
N THR A 480 -29.36 -15.14 -6.63
CA THR A 480 -29.29 -16.55 -7.00
C THR A 480 -29.40 -16.68 -8.52
N PRO A 481 -29.17 -17.83 -9.12
CA PRO A 481 -29.37 -18.02 -10.56
C PRO A 481 -30.79 -17.69 -11.07
N THR A 482 -31.78 -17.66 -10.20
CA THR A 482 -33.20 -17.51 -10.56
C THR A 482 -33.89 -16.30 -9.95
N SER A 483 -33.25 -15.61 -9.00
CA SER A 483 -33.86 -14.46 -8.30
C SER A 483 -32.84 -13.41 -7.88
N ILE A 484 -33.34 -12.17 -7.78
CA ILE A 484 -32.68 -11.06 -7.06
C ILE A 484 -33.70 -10.60 -6.00
N GLU A 485 -33.32 -10.71 -4.74
CA GLU A 485 -34.18 -10.45 -3.60
C GLU A 485 -33.60 -9.33 -2.74
N GLY A 486 -34.36 -8.29 -2.52
CA GLY A 486 -33.96 -7.13 -1.70
C GLY A 486 -34.26 -7.32 -0.23
N ASN A 487 -33.39 -6.81 0.63
CA ASN A 487 -33.56 -6.75 2.06
C ASN A 487 -33.97 -5.33 2.48
N GLY A 488 -35.27 -5.15 2.74
CA GLY A 488 -35.82 -3.88 3.20
C GLY A 488 -36.03 -2.84 2.08
N SER A 489 -36.34 -1.61 2.49
CA SER A 489 -36.64 -0.49 1.58
C SER A 489 -35.45 0.10 0.84
N ASN A 490 -34.22 -0.30 1.21
CA ASN A 490 -32.98 0.24 0.66
C ASN A 490 -32.29 -0.73 -0.33
N ALA A 491 -33.01 -1.74 -0.82
CA ALA A 491 -32.50 -2.64 -1.83
C ALA A 491 -32.61 -1.97 -3.22
N VAL A 492 -31.48 -1.61 -3.79
CA VAL A 492 -31.41 -0.80 -4.99
C VAL A 492 -30.41 -1.40 -5.99
N LEU A 493 -30.78 -1.35 -7.26
CA LEU A 493 -29.92 -1.66 -8.41
C LEU A 493 -29.86 -0.41 -9.29
N ARG A 494 -28.65 0.15 -9.46
CA ARG A 494 -28.41 1.35 -10.28
C ARG A 494 -27.46 1.06 -11.41
N HIS A 495 -27.70 1.66 -12.57
CA HIS A 495 -26.81 1.60 -13.72
C HIS A 495 -26.39 0.16 -14.09
N VAL A 496 -27.31 -0.80 -13.96
CA VAL A 496 -27.06 -2.20 -14.29
C VAL A 496 -28.02 -2.73 -15.35
N LYS A 497 -27.52 -3.69 -16.10
CA LYS A 497 -28.29 -4.48 -17.07
C LYS A 497 -28.39 -5.91 -16.57
N ILE A 498 -29.61 -6.43 -16.48
CA ILE A 498 -29.90 -7.78 -16.04
C ILE A 498 -30.31 -8.64 -17.23
N SER A 499 -29.79 -9.85 -17.33
CA SER A 499 -30.18 -10.84 -18.30
C SER A 499 -30.46 -12.19 -17.64
N GLY A 500 -31.30 -13.05 -18.27
CA GLY A 500 -31.67 -14.36 -17.74
C GLY A 500 -33.03 -14.40 -17.02
N ASN A 501 -33.84 -13.34 -17.10
CA ASN A 501 -35.21 -13.26 -16.53
C ASN A 501 -35.35 -13.74 -15.07
N PRO A 502 -34.59 -13.21 -14.12
CA PRO A 502 -34.74 -13.57 -12.72
C PRO A 502 -36.05 -13.02 -12.15
N LYS A 503 -36.54 -13.66 -11.10
CA LYS A 503 -37.60 -13.09 -10.28
C LYS A 503 -37.00 -11.93 -9.46
N LEU A 504 -37.55 -10.73 -9.61
CA LEU A 504 -37.22 -9.57 -8.79
C LEU A 504 -38.19 -9.45 -7.63
N VAL A 505 -37.68 -9.39 -6.40
CA VAL A 505 -38.49 -9.32 -5.18
C VAL A 505 -37.98 -8.18 -4.28
N ASN A 506 -38.84 -7.23 -3.99
CA ASN A 506 -38.52 -6.08 -3.10
C ASN A 506 -37.24 -5.32 -3.51
N VAL A 507 -37.01 -5.12 -4.79
CA VAL A 507 -35.84 -4.44 -5.34
C VAL A 507 -36.30 -3.23 -6.15
N GLN A 508 -35.68 -2.09 -5.91
CA GLN A 508 -35.86 -0.86 -6.70
C GLN A 508 -34.84 -0.83 -7.83
N LEU A 509 -35.30 -0.60 -9.06
CA LEU A 509 -34.44 -0.36 -10.23
C LEU A 509 -34.33 1.14 -10.46
N GLU A 510 -33.10 1.63 -10.48
CA GLU A 510 -32.78 3.03 -10.81
C GLU A 510 -31.96 3.07 -12.11
N PRO A 511 -32.26 4.01 -13.02
CA PRO A 511 -31.60 4.10 -14.33
C PRO A 511 -30.10 4.41 -14.22
#